data_7c99fab84dc51baedbaf147a1b7f21e9
#
_entry.id   7c99fab84dc51baedbaf147a1b7f21e9
#
_cell.length_a   1.000
_cell.length_b   1.000
_cell.length_c   1.000
_cell.angle_alpha   90.00
_cell.angle_beta   90.00
_cell.angle_gamma   90.00
#
_symmetry.space_group_name_H-M   'P 1'
#
loop_
_entity.id
_entity.type
_entity.pdbx_description
1 polymer ?
#
loop_
_entity_poly.entity_id
_entity_poly.type
_entity_poly.pdbx_seq_one_letter_code
_entity_poly.pdbx_strand_id
1 'polypeptide(L)'
;MKSLISSFKNHRGLTGLYVLMAGLFVPSLAMADDLNTGDTAWMITATVLVLFMTIPGLSLFYAGMVRSKNVLSVLMQCFAITSLMSILWVVYGYSMAFDTTGMEAGVLNMSSFIGGLGNSFMSGIKVDSMTGTVPESVFATFQMTFAIITPALIVGAFAERMKFSTMLVFMTIWVTVCYVPMVHMVWSGDGALMWDWGVIDFAGGTVVHINAGIAGLVAAVMLGKRKGFPTTAMPPHNLTYTIIGAAMLWVGWFGFNAG
;
A
#
# COMPACT_ATOMS: atom_id res chain seq x y z
N MET A 1 15.33 -68.90 -12.12
CA MET A 1 16.39 -67.90 -12.19
C MET A 1 16.00 -66.58 -12.90
N LYS A 2 14.85 -66.52 -13.56
CA LYS A 2 14.35 -65.25 -14.22
C LYS A 2 13.43 -64.36 -13.31
N SER A 3 12.98 -64.84 -12.15
CA SER A 3 12.09 -64.06 -11.27
C SER A 3 12.80 -63.21 -10.18
N LEU A 4 14.06 -63.50 -9.93
CA LEU A 4 14.87 -62.76 -8.93
C LEU A 4 15.49 -61.44 -9.45
N ILE A 5 15.60 -61.31 -10.79
CA ILE A 5 16.22 -60.14 -11.42
C ILE A 5 15.23 -58.98 -11.61
N SER A 6 13.92 -59.27 -11.63
CA SER A 6 12.90 -58.24 -11.75
C SER A 6 12.65 -57.46 -10.46
N SER A 7 12.96 -58.06 -9.28
CA SER A 7 12.79 -57.42 -7.96
C SER A 7 13.84 -56.35 -7.65
N PHE A 8 15.08 -56.53 -8.19
CA PHE A 8 16.16 -55.57 -7.96
C PHE A 8 16.09 -54.27 -8.76
N LYS A 9 15.34 -54.27 -9.88
CA LYS A 9 15.17 -53.02 -10.66
C LYS A 9 14.17 -52.03 -10.04
N ASN A 10 13.20 -52.50 -9.28
CA ASN A 10 12.19 -51.62 -8.65
C ASN A 10 12.71 -50.89 -7.39
N HIS A 11 13.66 -51.44 -6.66
CA HIS A 11 14.20 -50.78 -5.46
C HIS A 11 15.11 -49.59 -5.78
N ARG A 12 15.83 -49.58 -6.92
CA ARG A 12 16.65 -48.43 -7.30
C ARG A 12 15.82 -47.22 -7.74
N GLY A 13 14.68 -47.45 -8.35
CA GLY A 13 13.73 -46.37 -8.73
C GLY A 13 13.09 -45.70 -7.52
N LEU A 14 12.68 -46.51 -6.53
CA LEU A 14 12.08 -45.96 -5.30
C LEU A 14 13.09 -45.21 -4.42
N THR A 15 14.30 -45.73 -4.30
CA THR A 15 15.39 -45.06 -3.54
C THR A 15 15.79 -43.73 -4.17
N GLY A 16 15.81 -43.65 -5.53
CA GLY A 16 16.04 -42.41 -6.24
C GLY A 16 14.93 -41.39 -6.04
N LEU A 17 13.68 -41.86 -5.99
CA LEU A 17 12.50 -41.00 -5.74
C LEU A 17 12.48 -40.47 -4.30
N TYR A 18 12.83 -41.28 -3.30
CA TYR A 18 12.94 -40.82 -1.90
C TYR A 18 14.07 -39.84 -1.68
N VAL A 19 15.21 -40.00 -2.35
CA VAL A 19 16.32 -39.05 -2.30
C VAL A 19 15.97 -37.74 -3.01
N LEU A 20 15.22 -37.79 -4.11
CA LEU A 20 14.70 -36.59 -4.80
C LEU A 20 13.66 -35.86 -3.96
N MET A 21 12.75 -36.59 -3.32
CA MET A 21 11.70 -36.02 -2.45
C MET A 21 12.30 -35.49 -1.13
N ALA A 22 13.31 -36.14 -0.56
CA ALA A 22 14.02 -35.64 0.61
C ALA A 22 14.83 -34.36 0.32
N GLY A 23 15.34 -34.21 -0.91
CA GLY A 23 16.02 -32.98 -1.36
C GLY A 23 15.10 -31.79 -1.56
N LEU A 24 13.77 -32.03 -1.72
CA LEU A 24 12.76 -30.95 -1.83
C LEU A 24 12.24 -30.46 -0.47
N PHE A 25 12.57 -31.17 0.62
CA PHE A 25 12.25 -30.81 2.00
C PHE A 25 13.49 -30.42 2.82
N VAL A 26 14.46 -29.74 2.20
CA VAL A 26 15.41 -28.96 2.99
C VAL A 26 14.63 -27.74 3.47
N PRO A 27 14.32 -27.62 4.78
CA PRO A 27 13.81 -26.36 5.28
C PRO A 27 14.88 -25.33 4.90
N SER A 28 14.50 -24.33 4.11
CA SER A 28 15.32 -23.14 3.96
C SER A 28 15.48 -22.64 5.40
N LEU A 29 16.68 -22.80 5.97
CA LEU A 29 17.05 -22.07 7.17
C LEU A 29 16.76 -20.61 6.79
N ALA A 30 15.79 -20.01 7.45
CA ALA A 30 15.57 -18.57 7.37
C ALA A 30 16.85 -17.93 7.90
N MET A 31 17.80 -17.71 7.00
CA MET A 31 18.93 -16.85 7.27
C MET A 31 18.32 -15.48 7.47
N ALA A 32 18.63 -14.81 8.57
CA ALA A 32 18.34 -13.39 8.70
C ALA A 32 18.95 -12.74 7.46
N ASP A 33 18.12 -12.08 6.64
CA ASP A 33 18.57 -11.46 5.41
C ASP A 33 19.57 -10.35 5.79
N ASP A 34 20.79 -10.47 5.29
CA ASP A 34 21.80 -9.42 5.45
C ASP A 34 21.37 -8.18 4.66
N LEU A 35 21.74 -7.00 5.14
CA LEU A 35 21.52 -5.74 4.45
C LEU A 35 21.98 -5.78 3.00
N ASN A 36 21.05 -5.60 2.06
CA ASN A 36 21.35 -5.49 0.64
C ASN A 36 21.35 -4.01 0.21
N THR A 37 22.51 -3.53 -0.20
CA THR A 37 22.66 -2.13 -0.64
C THR A 37 21.94 -1.83 -1.93
N GLY A 38 21.81 -2.81 -2.84
CA GLY A 38 21.05 -2.69 -4.09
C GLY A 38 19.56 -2.55 -3.84
N ASP A 39 18.99 -3.43 -3.01
CA ASP A 39 17.58 -3.39 -2.61
C ASP A 39 17.29 -2.10 -1.85
N THR A 40 18.18 -1.68 -0.96
CA THR A 40 18.04 -0.41 -0.21
C THR A 40 18.03 0.79 -1.16
N ALA A 41 18.95 0.86 -2.12
CA ALA A 41 19.01 1.95 -3.10
C ALA A 41 17.76 1.96 -3.99
N TRP A 42 17.26 0.78 -4.38
CA TRP A 42 16.04 0.67 -5.15
C TRP A 42 14.82 1.10 -4.34
N MET A 43 14.69 0.66 -3.09
CA MET A 43 13.57 1.03 -2.21
C MET A 43 13.53 2.54 -1.95
N ILE A 44 14.68 3.20 -1.76
CA ILE A 44 14.76 4.67 -1.64
C ILE A 44 14.30 5.34 -2.94
N THR A 45 14.73 4.83 -4.09
CA THR A 45 14.32 5.32 -5.42
C THR A 45 12.81 5.14 -5.61
N ALA A 46 12.27 3.97 -5.28
CA ALA A 46 10.84 3.66 -5.34
C ALA A 46 10.03 4.60 -4.44
N THR A 47 10.53 4.90 -3.23
CA THR A 47 9.92 5.88 -2.31
C THR A 47 9.75 7.25 -2.97
N VAL A 48 10.81 7.76 -3.60
CA VAL A 48 10.76 9.05 -4.31
C VAL A 48 9.79 8.99 -5.48
N LEU A 49 9.79 7.91 -6.25
CA LEU A 49 8.90 7.69 -7.39
C LEU A 49 7.42 7.67 -6.96
N VAL A 50 7.07 6.99 -5.87
CA VAL A 50 5.67 6.96 -5.37
C VAL A 50 5.26 8.30 -4.78
N LEU A 51 6.14 8.99 -4.04
CA LEU A 51 5.86 10.35 -3.58
C LEU A 51 5.62 11.31 -4.74
N PHE A 52 6.40 11.19 -5.81
CA PHE A 52 6.24 11.95 -7.05
C PHE A 52 4.88 11.69 -7.73
N MET A 53 4.30 10.49 -7.56
CA MET A 53 2.94 10.22 -8.06
C MET A 53 1.90 11.12 -7.39
N THR A 54 2.01 11.39 -6.09
CA THR A 54 1.06 12.27 -5.40
C THR A 54 1.37 13.74 -5.64
N ILE A 55 2.65 14.09 -5.51
CA ILE A 55 3.17 15.44 -5.71
C ILE A 55 4.30 15.36 -6.76
N PRO A 56 4.11 15.80 -7.98
CA PRO A 56 3.00 16.56 -8.58
C PRO A 56 1.98 15.74 -9.38
N GLY A 57 2.20 14.42 -9.59
CA GLY A 57 1.46 13.63 -10.57
C GLY A 57 -0.07 13.73 -10.41
N LEU A 58 -0.60 13.20 -9.31
CA LEU A 58 -2.04 13.16 -9.05
C LEU A 58 -2.64 14.56 -8.91
N SER A 59 -1.91 15.47 -8.27
CA SER A 59 -2.36 16.84 -8.09
C SER A 59 -2.58 17.57 -9.43
N LEU A 60 -1.66 17.43 -10.39
CA LEU A 60 -1.81 17.98 -11.74
C LEU A 60 -2.89 17.25 -12.54
N PHE A 61 -2.98 15.92 -12.40
CA PHE A 61 -4.01 15.13 -13.07
C PHE A 61 -5.40 15.65 -12.71
N TYR A 62 -5.72 15.81 -11.43
CA TYR A 62 -7.00 16.35 -10.99
C TYR A 62 -7.17 17.84 -11.27
N ALA A 63 -6.11 18.64 -11.09
CA ALA A 63 -6.15 20.07 -11.34
C ALA A 63 -6.51 20.39 -12.80
N GLY A 64 -6.05 19.58 -13.76
CA GLY A 64 -6.40 19.74 -15.16
C GLY A 64 -7.87 19.45 -15.46
N MET A 65 -8.53 18.55 -14.69
CA MET A 65 -9.91 18.12 -14.93
C MET A 65 -10.98 19.00 -14.24
N VAL A 66 -10.63 19.72 -13.18
CA VAL A 66 -11.56 20.61 -12.50
C VAL A 66 -11.69 21.95 -13.25
N ARG A 67 -12.70 22.77 -12.88
CA ARG A 67 -12.84 24.13 -13.40
C ARG A 67 -11.69 25.02 -12.92
N SER A 68 -11.27 26.00 -13.73
CA SER A 68 -10.11 26.89 -13.46
C SER A 68 -10.08 27.48 -12.05
N LYS A 69 -11.23 27.91 -11.54
CA LYS A 69 -11.36 28.48 -10.20
C LYS A 69 -11.07 27.51 -9.04
N ASN A 70 -11.02 26.21 -9.31
CA ASN A 70 -10.82 25.17 -8.30
C ASN A 70 -9.44 24.47 -8.41
N VAL A 71 -8.61 24.88 -9.36
CA VAL A 71 -7.28 24.30 -9.60
C VAL A 71 -6.44 24.35 -8.35
N LEU A 72 -6.25 25.55 -7.78
CA LEU A 72 -5.43 25.71 -6.57
C LEU A 72 -5.99 24.93 -5.37
N SER A 73 -7.33 24.87 -5.25
CA SER A 73 -7.98 24.11 -4.17
C SER A 73 -7.62 22.63 -4.22
N VAL A 74 -7.61 22.03 -5.42
CA VAL A 74 -7.28 20.60 -5.59
C VAL A 74 -5.79 20.37 -5.35
N LEU A 75 -4.91 21.22 -5.88
CA LEU A 75 -3.47 21.15 -5.62
C LEU A 75 -3.19 21.20 -4.11
N MET A 76 -3.81 22.15 -3.41
CA MET A 76 -3.64 22.30 -1.96
C MET A 76 -4.23 21.12 -1.16
N GLN A 77 -5.31 20.49 -1.64
CA GLN A 77 -5.85 19.29 -1.01
C GLN A 77 -4.84 18.14 -1.07
N CYS A 78 -4.25 17.86 -2.22
CA CYS A 78 -3.24 16.82 -2.37
C CYS A 78 -1.99 17.11 -1.51
N PHE A 79 -1.54 18.36 -1.48
CA PHE A 79 -0.38 18.77 -0.68
C PHE A 79 -0.65 18.66 0.83
N ALA A 80 -1.83 19.11 1.29
CA ALA A 80 -2.22 19.03 2.68
C ALA A 80 -2.42 17.57 3.14
N ILE A 81 -2.96 16.71 2.28
CA ILE A 81 -3.06 15.26 2.54
C ILE A 81 -1.67 14.67 2.71
N THR A 82 -0.72 15.00 1.82
CA THR A 82 0.66 14.52 1.95
C THR A 82 1.25 14.88 3.31
N SER A 83 1.15 16.13 3.72
CA SER A 83 1.69 16.59 5.00
C SER A 83 1.00 15.95 6.20
N LEU A 84 -0.33 15.90 6.18
CA LEU A 84 -1.13 15.32 7.27
C LEU A 84 -0.86 13.82 7.41
N MET A 85 -0.87 13.07 6.31
CA MET A 85 -0.66 11.62 6.36
C MET A 85 0.77 11.28 6.80
N SER A 86 1.76 12.06 6.41
CA SER A 86 3.14 11.87 6.91
C SER A 86 3.22 11.99 8.43
N ILE A 87 2.53 12.97 9.01
CA ILE A 87 2.48 13.15 10.47
C ILE A 87 1.74 11.98 11.13
N LEU A 88 0.54 11.63 10.64
CA LEU A 88 -0.27 10.56 11.22
C LEU A 88 0.44 9.20 11.11
N TRP A 89 1.16 8.96 10.00
CA TRP A 89 1.92 7.75 9.81
C TRP A 89 3.03 7.59 10.84
N VAL A 90 3.81 8.65 11.09
CA VAL A 90 4.85 8.65 12.11
C VAL A 90 4.27 8.53 13.51
N VAL A 91 3.18 9.22 13.80
CA VAL A 91 2.61 9.26 15.18
C VAL A 91 2.03 7.91 15.58
N TYR A 92 1.24 7.27 14.71
CA TYR A 92 0.58 5.99 15.05
C TYR A 92 0.34 5.07 13.86
N GLY A 93 0.26 5.59 12.64
CA GLY A 93 -0.17 4.83 11.48
C GLY A 93 0.72 3.63 11.17
N TYR A 94 2.04 3.82 11.22
CA TYR A 94 3.01 2.74 11.02
C TYR A 94 2.85 1.65 12.09
N SER A 95 2.73 2.03 13.36
CA SER A 95 2.53 1.09 14.45
C SER A 95 1.27 0.24 14.25
N MET A 96 0.13 0.90 14.04
CA MET A 96 -1.14 0.20 13.85
C MET A 96 -1.19 -0.64 12.57
N ALA A 97 -0.37 -0.33 11.57
CA ALA A 97 -0.28 -1.08 10.32
C ALA A 97 0.62 -2.32 10.43
N PHE A 98 1.75 -2.24 11.14
CA PHE A 98 2.81 -3.25 11.10
C PHE A 98 3.25 -3.78 12.47
N ASP A 99 2.59 -3.40 13.57
CA ASP A 99 2.81 -4.06 14.85
C ASP A 99 2.06 -5.41 14.86
N THR A 100 2.83 -6.48 14.81
CA THR A 100 2.32 -7.86 14.76
C THR A 100 2.16 -8.50 16.15
N THR A 101 2.31 -7.72 17.21
CA THR A 101 2.21 -8.21 18.58
C THR A 101 0.82 -8.82 18.85
N GLY A 102 0.80 -10.08 19.23
CA GLY A 102 -0.45 -10.82 19.50
C GLY A 102 -1.13 -11.42 18.27
N MET A 103 -0.53 -11.28 17.09
CA MET A 103 -0.95 -12.05 15.90
C MET A 103 -0.48 -13.50 16.02
N GLU A 104 -1.32 -14.42 15.55
CA GLU A 104 -1.02 -15.85 15.51
C GLU A 104 -1.69 -16.45 14.26
N ALA A 105 -0.92 -17.14 13.42
CA ALA A 105 -1.40 -17.74 12.18
C ALA A 105 -2.59 -18.68 12.43
N GLY A 106 -3.68 -18.48 11.71
CA GLY A 106 -4.90 -19.27 11.84
C GLY A 106 -5.76 -18.96 13.08
N VAL A 107 -5.37 -18.00 13.93
CA VAL A 107 -6.13 -17.59 15.12
C VAL A 107 -6.72 -16.21 14.92
N LEU A 108 -8.04 -16.15 14.85
CA LEU A 108 -8.76 -14.87 14.69
C LEU A 108 -8.90 -14.16 16.04
N ASN A 109 -8.26 -13.00 16.17
CA ASN A 109 -8.35 -12.11 17.32
C ASN A 109 -8.30 -10.63 16.86
N MET A 110 -8.31 -9.69 17.81
CA MET A 110 -8.26 -8.25 17.47
C MET A 110 -6.97 -7.86 16.72
N SER A 111 -5.84 -8.50 17.06
CA SER A 111 -4.57 -8.26 16.38
C SER A 111 -4.55 -8.78 14.94
N SER A 112 -5.52 -9.60 14.51
CA SER A 112 -5.67 -9.98 13.10
C SER A 112 -6.26 -8.86 12.23
N PHE A 113 -6.88 -7.82 12.82
CA PHE A 113 -7.52 -6.71 12.13
C PHE A 113 -6.70 -5.43 12.18
N ILE A 114 -5.95 -5.20 13.25
CA ILE A 114 -5.22 -3.96 13.48
C ILE A 114 -4.09 -4.18 14.47
N GLY A 115 -2.94 -3.61 14.21
CA GLY A 115 -1.79 -3.64 15.10
C GLY A 115 -1.93 -2.71 16.31
N GLY A 116 -1.03 -2.89 17.25
CA GLY A 116 -0.96 -2.10 18.48
C GLY A 116 -0.34 -0.72 18.29
N LEU A 117 -0.16 -0.02 19.41
CA LEU A 117 0.49 1.29 19.47
C LEU A 117 1.92 1.22 20.06
N GLY A 118 2.49 0.00 20.15
CA GLY A 118 3.81 -0.23 20.73
C GLY A 118 4.94 0.49 20.02
N ASN A 119 4.81 0.68 18.72
CA ASN A 119 5.79 1.37 17.86
C ASN A 119 5.37 2.81 17.49
N SER A 120 4.46 3.43 18.26
CA SER A 120 4.07 4.82 18.02
C SER A 120 5.28 5.75 18.02
N PHE A 121 5.22 6.79 17.18
CA PHE A 121 6.34 7.70 16.91
C PHE A 121 7.58 6.98 16.35
N MET A 122 7.37 5.79 15.74
CA MET A 122 8.44 4.91 15.23
C MET A 122 9.49 4.55 16.31
N SER A 123 9.07 4.49 17.56
CA SER A 123 9.97 4.29 18.73
C SER A 123 10.63 2.91 18.75
N GLY A 124 10.05 1.92 18.08
CA GLY A 124 10.62 0.57 17.93
C GLY A 124 11.70 0.47 16.85
N ILE A 125 11.77 1.42 15.92
CA ILE A 125 12.74 1.40 14.82
C ILE A 125 14.10 1.83 15.32
N LYS A 126 15.06 0.93 15.30
CA LYS A 126 16.45 1.19 15.64
C LYS A 126 17.30 1.33 14.37
N VAL A 127 18.56 1.76 14.55
CA VAL A 127 19.51 1.92 13.42
C VAL A 127 19.77 0.60 12.70
N ASP A 128 19.71 -0.50 13.42
CA ASP A 128 19.94 -1.87 12.95
C ASP A 128 18.66 -2.67 12.68
N SER A 129 17.48 -2.06 12.85
CA SER A 129 16.20 -2.72 12.52
C SER A 129 16.08 -2.95 11.01
N MET A 130 15.70 -4.17 10.64
CA MET A 130 15.56 -4.61 9.26
C MET A 130 14.14 -5.09 8.96
N THR A 131 13.72 -4.93 7.72
CA THR A 131 12.54 -5.56 7.14
C THR A 131 12.97 -6.23 5.83
N GLY A 132 13.03 -7.57 5.82
CA GLY A 132 13.70 -8.29 4.74
C GLY A 132 15.15 -7.80 4.59
N THR A 133 15.54 -7.45 3.38
CA THR A 133 16.91 -7.04 3.02
C THR A 133 17.18 -5.54 3.16
N VAL A 134 16.21 -4.75 3.63
CA VAL A 134 16.32 -3.28 3.71
C VAL A 134 16.17 -2.79 5.14
N PRO A 135 16.75 -1.61 5.51
CA PRO A 135 16.50 -0.99 6.80
C PRO A 135 15.02 -0.72 7.02
N GLU A 136 14.50 -1.03 8.20
CA GLU A 136 13.09 -0.83 8.54
C GLU A 136 12.66 0.64 8.37
N SER A 137 13.54 1.59 8.63
CA SER A 137 13.28 3.02 8.41
C SER A 137 13.02 3.35 6.93
N VAL A 138 13.68 2.67 6.00
CA VAL A 138 13.45 2.81 4.55
C VAL A 138 12.13 2.18 4.18
N PHE A 139 11.82 0.98 4.67
CA PHE A 139 10.53 0.33 4.50
C PHE A 139 9.38 1.18 5.04
N ALA A 140 9.49 1.67 6.27
CA ALA A 140 8.47 2.51 6.89
C ALA A 140 8.22 3.80 6.09
N THR A 141 9.27 4.40 5.51
CA THR A 141 9.16 5.59 4.67
C THR A 141 8.52 5.27 3.32
N PHE A 142 8.85 4.13 2.74
CA PHE A 142 8.19 3.66 1.51
C PHE A 142 6.71 3.44 1.74
N GLN A 143 6.33 2.73 2.79
CA GLN A 143 4.93 2.47 3.15
C GLN A 143 4.15 3.76 3.48
N MET A 144 4.82 4.78 4.03
CA MET A 144 4.22 6.11 4.22
C MET A 144 3.72 6.70 2.90
N THR A 145 4.41 6.48 1.79
CA THR A 145 3.98 7.02 0.49
C THR A 145 2.65 6.43 0.02
N PHE A 146 2.32 5.20 0.40
CA PHE A 146 1.01 4.57 0.15
C PHE A 146 -0.07 5.13 1.07
N ALA A 147 0.26 5.40 2.34
CA ALA A 147 -0.65 6.10 3.25
C ALA A 147 -0.97 7.53 2.78
N ILE A 148 -0.08 8.13 2.01
CA ILE A 148 -0.25 9.46 1.38
C ILE A 148 -1.13 9.36 0.13
N ILE A 149 -0.78 8.50 -0.83
CA ILE A 149 -1.46 8.47 -2.12
C ILE A 149 -2.88 7.93 -2.03
N THR A 150 -3.15 6.96 -1.16
CA THR A 150 -4.45 6.31 -1.07
C THR A 150 -5.59 7.28 -0.77
N PRO A 151 -5.56 8.12 0.30
CA PRO A 151 -6.57 9.14 0.52
C PRO A 151 -6.55 10.23 -0.56
N ALA A 152 -5.39 10.55 -1.15
CA ALA A 152 -5.31 11.51 -2.24
C ALA A 152 -6.08 11.06 -3.50
N LEU A 153 -6.16 9.75 -3.77
CA LEU A 153 -6.98 9.20 -4.86
C LEU A 153 -8.48 9.51 -4.69
N ILE A 154 -8.97 9.72 -3.48
CA ILE A 154 -10.38 10.03 -3.21
C ILE A 154 -10.73 11.48 -3.60
N VAL A 155 -9.73 12.38 -3.67
CA VAL A 155 -9.94 13.82 -3.92
C VAL A 155 -10.77 14.09 -5.17
N GLY A 156 -10.53 13.34 -6.24
CA GLY A 156 -11.28 13.47 -7.49
C GLY A 156 -12.79 13.27 -7.32
N ALA A 157 -13.20 12.39 -6.41
CA ALA A 157 -14.60 12.04 -6.17
C ALA A 157 -15.40 13.17 -5.49
N PHE A 158 -14.77 14.01 -4.68
CA PHE A 158 -15.42 15.12 -3.97
C PHE A 158 -14.92 16.51 -4.41
N ALA A 159 -14.06 16.56 -5.42
CA ALA A 159 -13.57 17.81 -5.97
C ALA A 159 -14.72 18.80 -6.26
N GLU A 160 -14.54 20.07 -5.92
CA GLU A 160 -15.53 21.15 -6.03
C GLU A 160 -16.77 21.03 -5.11
N ARG A 161 -16.83 20.04 -4.20
CA ARG A 161 -18.04 19.77 -3.38
C ARG A 161 -17.78 19.73 -1.87
N MET A 162 -16.53 19.51 -1.45
CA MET A 162 -16.17 19.40 -0.04
C MET A 162 -15.37 20.62 0.43
N LYS A 163 -15.65 21.10 1.64
CA LYS A 163 -14.83 22.16 2.28
C LYS A 163 -13.47 21.59 2.67
N PHE A 164 -12.44 22.43 2.59
CA PHE A 164 -11.06 22.03 2.90
C PHE A 164 -10.90 21.44 4.31
N SER A 165 -11.45 22.12 5.33
CA SER A 165 -11.40 21.62 6.72
C SER A 165 -12.15 20.30 6.91
N THR A 166 -13.29 20.13 6.26
CA THR A 166 -14.06 18.88 6.29
C THR A 166 -13.26 17.75 5.65
N MET A 167 -12.55 18.04 4.56
CA MET A 167 -11.66 17.07 3.89
C MET A 167 -10.55 16.60 4.84
N LEU A 168 -9.89 17.50 5.57
CA LEU A 168 -8.84 17.13 6.51
C LEU A 168 -9.35 16.20 7.63
N VAL A 169 -10.50 16.53 8.22
CA VAL A 169 -11.15 15.69 9.24
C VAL A 169 -11.55 14.33 8.66
N PHE A 170 -12.20 14.33 7.49
CA PHE A 170 -12.58 13.09 6.82
C PHE A 170 -11.39 12.20 6.55
N MET A 171 -10.31 12.75 5.98
CA MET A 171 -9.10 11.97 5.65
C MET A 171 -8.42 11.41 6.90
N THR A 172 -8.36 12.18 7.98
CA THR A 172 -7.81 11.68 9.27
C THR A 172 -8.60 10.48 9.76
N ILE A 173 -9.93 10.58 9.82
CA ILE A 173 -10.79 9.49 10.30
C ILE A 173 -10.71 8.29 9.34
N TRP A 174 -10.82 8.53 8.04
CA TRP A 174 -10.84 7.47 7.04
C TRP A 174 -9.52 6.68 7.00
N VAL A 175 -8.37 7.36 7.06
CA VAL A 175 -7.07 6.68 7.10
C VAL A 175 -6.95 5.84 8.36
N THR A 176 -7.36 6.37 9.51
CA THR A 176 -7.28 5.65 10.79
C THR A 176 -8.21 4.43 10.84
N VAL A 177 -9.44 4.55 10.35
CA VAL A 177 -10.48 3.52 10.54
C VAL A 177 -10.57 2.55 9.35
N CYS A 178 -10.21 3.00 8.14
CA CYS A 178 -10.34 2.19 6.93
C CYS A 178 -8.97 1.78 6.36
N TYR A 179 -8.08 2.75 6.13
CA TYR A 179 -6.82 2.47 5.43
C TYR A 179 -5.87 1.64 6.28
N VAL A 180 -5.56 2.08 7.51
CA VAL A 180 -4.59 1.41 8.39
C VAL A 180 -5.01 -0.02 8.72
N PRO A 181 -6.27 -0.32 9.09
CA PRO A 181 -6.72 -1.71 9.27
C PRO A 181 -6.60 -2.53 7.98
N MET A 182 -6.88 -1.96 6.81
CA MET A 182 -6.72 -2.67 5.54
C MET A 182 -5.25 -3.01 5.25
N VAL A 183 -4.31 -2.07 5.51
CA VAL A 183 -2.87 -2.35 5.43
C VAL A 183 -2.51 -3.51 6.33
N HIS A 184 -2.93 -3.46 7.58
CA HIS A 184 -2.63 -4.50 8.56
C HIS A 184 -3.17 -5.87 8.15
N MET A 185 -4.46 -5.95 7.80
CA MET A 185 -5.09 -7.22 7.41
C MET A 185 -4.45 -7.87 6.18
N VAL A 186 -3.89 -7.08 5.26
CA VAL A 186 -3.40 -7.56 3.96
C VAL A 186 -1.89 -7.73 3.94
N TRP A 187 -1.12 -6.87 4.61
CA TRP A 187 0.34 -6.78 4.42
C TRP A 187 1.18 -7.06 5.66
N SER A 188 0.59 -7.26 6.83
CA SER A 188 1.39 -7.48 8.05
C SER A 188 1.85 -8.92 8.27
N GLY A 189 1.51 -9.85 7.37
CA GLY A 189 2.01 -11.23 7.41
C GLY A 189 1.12 -12.19 8.17
N ASP A 190 1.71 -13.32 8.60
CA ASP A 190 1.01 -14.44 9.22
C ASP A 190 0.21 -14.01 10.47
N GLY A 191 -1.05 -14.42 10.54
CA GLY A 191 -2.00 -14.04 11.59
C GLY A 191 -2.84 -12.81 11.24
N ALA A 192 -2.52 -12.07 10.18
CA ALA A 192 -3.39 -11.02 9.65
C ALA A 192 -4.55 -11.63 8.86
N LEU A 193 -5.77 -11.09 9.05
CA LEU A 193 -7.01 -11.70 8.58
C LEU A 193 -7.00 -12.05 7.09
N MET A 194 -6.70 -11.10 6.23
CA MET A 194 -6.78 -11.29 4.78
C MET A 194 -5.55 -12.01 4.24
N TRP A 195 -4.42 -11.87 4.90
CA TRP A 195 -3.22 -12.64 4.59
C TRP A 195 -3.47 -14.15 4.81
N ASP A 196 -3.99 -14.53 5.97
CA ASP A 196 -4.33 -15.92 6.29
C ASP A 196 -5.42 -16.50 5.37
N TRP A 197 -6.28 -15.66 4.82
CA TRP A 197 -7.24 -16.05 3.79
C TRP A 197 -6.60 -16.25 2.40
N GLY A 198 -5.32 -15.95 2.24
CA GLY A 198 -4.61 -16.08 0.97
C GLY A 198 -4.93 -14.97 -0.03
N VAL A 199 -5.34 -13.80 0.43
CA VAL A 199 -5.53 -12.63 -0.44
C VAL A 199 -4.18 -12.20 -0.99
N ILE A 200 -4.08 -12.15 -2.32
CA ILE A 200 -2.87 -11.70 -3.03
C ILE A 200 -3.04 -10.22 -3.37
N ASP A 201 -2.29 -9.38 -2.68
CA ASP A 201 -2.17 -7.95 -2.98
C ASP A 201 -0.70 -7.53 -2.89
N PHE A 202 0.01 -7.61 -4.01
CA PHE A 202 1.43 -7.28 -4.04
C PHE A 202 1.68 -5.78 -4.00
N ALA A 203 0.89 -4.99 -4.73
CA ALA A 203 1.15 -3.57 -4.95
C ALA A 203 -0.07 -2.65 -4.66
N GLY A 204 -0.98 -3.05 -3.79
CA GLY A 204 -2.07 -2.19 -3.34
C GLY A 204 -3.35 -2.28 -4.16
N GLY A 205 -3.59 -3.39 -4.88
CA GLY A 205 -4.87 -3.59 -5.57
C GLY A 205 -6.05 -3.49 -4.61
N THR A 206 -5.98 -4.13 -3.46
CA THR A 206 -6.99 -4.09 -2.40
C THR A 206 -6.77 -2.91 -1.46
N VAL A 207 -5.57 -2.79 -0.90
CA VAL A 207 -5.23 -1.81 0.13
C VAL A 207 -5.40 -0.37 -0.37
N VAL A 208 -4.99 -0.10 -1.60
CA VAL A 208 -5.01 1.25 -2.18
C VAL A 208 -6.23 1.43 -3.08
N HIS A 209 -6.32 0.65 -4.16
CA HIS A 209 -7.24 0.97 -5.27
C HIS A 209 -8.70 0.63 -4.97
N ILE A 210 -8.99 -0.58 -4.49
CA ILE A 210 -10.37 -0.94 -4.09
C ILE A 210 -10.81 -0.05 -2.94
N ASN A 211 -9.98 0.12 -1.93
CA ASN A 211 -10.27 0.90 -0.73
C ASN A 211 -10.58 2.37 -1.08
N ALA A 212 -9.70 3.05 -1.82
CA ALA A 212 -9.92 4.42 -2.27
C ALA A 212 -11.10 4.54 -3.25
N GLY A 213 -11.26 3.56 -4.14
CA GLY A 213 -12.33 3.55 -5.15
C GLY A 213 -13.72 3.48 -4.51
N ILE A 214 -13.93 2.59 -3.54
CA ILE A 214 -15.19 2.50 -2.78
C ILE A 214 -15.42 3.75 -1.96
N ALA A 215 -14.40 4.27 -1.28
CA ALA A 215 -14.51 5.53 -0.53
C ALA A 215 -14.91 6.70 -1.45
N GLY A 216 -14.33 6.77 -2.64
CA GLY A 216 -14.67 7.75 -3.66
C GLY A 216 -16.12 7.62 -4.16
N LEU A 217 -16.58 6.39 -4.41
CA LEU A 217 -17.96 6.11 -4.79
C LEU A 217 -18.94 6.59 -3.71
N VAL A 218 -18.72 6.18 -2.46
CA VAL A 218 -19.57 6.57 -1.32
C VAL A 218 -19.56 8.09 -1.14
N ALA A 219 -18.40 8.73 -1.16
CA ALA A 219 -18.27 10.18 -1.05
C ALA A 219 -19.04 10.91 -2.18
N ALA A 220 -18.93 10.41 -3.42
CA ALA A 220 -19.66 11.00 -4.55
C ALA A 220 -21.18 10.90 -4.40
N VAL A 221 -21.69 9.76 -3.91
CA VAL A 221 -23.11 9.52 -3.65
C VAL A 221 -23.61 10.41 -2.51
N MET A 222 -22.87 10.45 -1.40
CA MET A 222 -23.26 11.20 -0.19
C MET A 222 -23.27 12.72 -0.41
N LEU A 223 -22.30 13.25 -1.15
CA LEU A 223 -22.20 14.69 -1.44
C LEU A 223 -23.16 15.14 -2.55
N GLY A 224 -23.64 14.22 -3.35
CA GLY A 224 -24.55 14.51 -4.45
C GLY A 224 -23.93 15.30 -5.59
N LYS A 225 -24.78 15.99 -6.36
CA LYS A 225 -24.36 16.70 -7.58
C LYS A 225 -23.60 17.98 -7.27
N ARG A 226 -22.64 18.33 -8.15
CA ARG A 226 -21.96 19.63 -8.12
C ARG A 226 -22.96 20.77 -8.34
N LYS A 227 -22.76 21.90 -7.67
CA LYS A 227 -23.62 23.08 -7.83
C LYS A 227 -23.63 23.53 -9.29
N GLY A 228 -24.85 23.61 -9.86
CA GLY A 228 -25.09 23.95 -11.25
C GLY A 228 -25.17 22.77 -12.23
N PHE A 229 -24.93 21.53 -11.78
CA PHE A 229 -25.10 20.34 -12.64
C PHE A 229 -26.61 20.01 -12.80
N PRO A 230 -27.12 19.69 -14.01
CA PRO A 230 -26.43 19.60 -15.31
C PRO A 230 -26.50 20.89 -16.15
N THR A 231 -27.05 21.98 -15.63
CA THR A 231 -27.38 23.19 -16.39
C THR A 231 -26.19 24.11 -16.68
N THR A 232 -25.17 24.07 -15.83
CA THR A 232 -23.95 24.87 -16.01
C THR A 232 -22.86 23.99 -16.63
N ALA A 233 -22.26 24.46 -17.72
CA ALA A 233 -21.11 23.80 -18.34
C ALA A 233 -19.91 23.72 -17.34
N MET A 234 -19.29 22.57 -17.26
CA MET A 234 -18.17 22.28 -16.35
C MET A 234 -16.98 21.66 -17.12
N PRO A 235 -16.45 22.36 -18.15
CA PRO A 235 -15.35 21.81 -18.95
C PRO A 235 -14.09 21.68 -18.08
N PRO A 236 -13.22 20.70 -18.38
CA PRO A 236 -11.88 20.61 -17.83
C PRO A 236 -11.11 21.90 -18.04
N HIS A 237 -10.36 22.33 -17.03
CA HIS A 237 -9.59 23.57 -17.10
C HIS A 237 -8.44 23.48 -18.11
N ASN A 238 -7.65 22.41 -18.03
CA ASN A 238 -6.45 22.27 -18.84
C ASN A 238 -6.06 20.79 -19.01
N LEU A 239 -6.43 20.20 -20.14
CA LEU A 239 -6.12 18.80 -20.42
C LEU A 239 -4.61 18.54 -20.54
N THR A 240 -3.80 19.57 -20.85
CA THR A 240 -2.34 19.42 -20.84
C THR A 240 -1.83 19.09 -19.44
N TYR A 241 -2.35 19.73 -18.39
CA TYR A 241 -2.02 19.38 -17.00
C TYR A 241 -2.45 17.96 -16.66
N THR A 242 -3.61 17.54 -17.12
CA THR A 242 -4.10 16.17 -16.93
C THR A 242 -3.15 15.15 -17.57
N ILE A 243 -2.71 15.37 -18.80
CA ILE A 243 -1.78 14.46 -19.49
C ILE A 243 -0.40 14.45 -18.82
N ILE A 244 0.12 15.61 -18.43
CA ILE A 244 1.39 15.69 -17.69
C ILE A 244 1.28 14.92 -16.37
N GLY A 245 0.21 15.14 -15.61
CA GLY A 245 -0.05 14.43 -14.35
C GLY A 245 -0.17 12.92 -14.57
N ALA A 246 -0.88 12.48 -15.61
CA ALA A 246 -0.99 11.06 -15.96
C ALA A 246 0.37 10.44 -16.32
N ALA A 247 1.21 11.16 -17.07
CA ALA A 247 2.56 10.70 -17.40
C ALA A 247 3.45 10.58 -16.15
N MET A 248 3.34 11.54 -15.23
CA MET A 248 4.04 11.48 -13.93
C MET A 248 3.57 10.32 -13.07
N LEU A 249 2.26 10.02 -13.04
CA LEU A 249 1.72 8.83 -12.39
C LEU A 249 2.30 7.55 -13.01
N TRP A 250 2.36 7.48 -14.33
CA TRP A 250 2.91 6.30 -15.02
C TRP A 250 4.37 6.06 -14.67
N VAL A 251 5.22 7.08 -14.73
CA VAL A 251 6.64 6.97 -14.36
C VAL A 251 6.78 6.54 -12.90
N GLY A 252 6.03 7.15 -11.99
CA GLY A 252 6.06 6.78 -10.58
C GLY A 252 5.57 5.36 -10.29
N TRP A 253 4.76 4.79 -11.16
CA TRP A 253 4.21 3.43 -11.00
C TRP A 253 5.28 2.35 -11.10
N PHE A 254 6.43 2.62 -11.69
CA PHE A 254 7.59 1.72 -11.61
C PHE A 254 8.04 1.54 -10.15
N GLY A 255 8.05 2.62 -9.37
CA GLY A 255 8.31 2.52 -7.92
C GLY A 255 7.15 1.90 -7.15
N PHE A 256 5.90 2.19 -7.56
CA PHE A 256 4.70 1.68 -6.90
C PHE A 256 4.58 0.15 -6.96
N ASN A 257 4.88 -0.44 -8.13
CA ASN A 257 4.72 -1.88 -8.36
C ASN A 257 6.01 -2.69 -8.18
N ALA A 258 7.16 -2.07 -8.12
CA ALA A 258 8.43 -2.74 -8.05
C ALA A 258 9.32 -2.30 -6.87
N GLY A 259 8.76 -1.51 -5.98
CA GLY A 259 9.39 -1.13 -4.72
C GLY A 259 9.19 -2.12 -3.59
#